data_02b1efd89604b6e931212aa03b4680ab
#
_entry.id   02b1efd89604b6e931212aa03b4680ab
#
_cell.length_a   1.000
_cell.length_b   1.000
_cell.length_c   1.000
_cell.angle_alpha   90.00
_cell.angle_beta   90.00
_cell.angle_gamma   90.00
#
_symmetry.space_group_name_H-M   'P 1'
#
loop_
_entity.id
_entity.type
_entity.pdbx_description
1 polymer ?
#
loop_
_entity_poly.entity_id
_entity_poly.type
_entity_poly.pdbx_seq_one_letter_code
_entity_poly.pdbx_strand_id
1 'polypeptide(L)'
;MTAGDALLQVKGLTKHFTLHGDIYSKLAGEKSQVLKAVDGIDFHIRRGETLGLVGESGCGKSTTARLVTRLIEPTAGEVTLKGEDLLAFSRTRMKEARKEVQLVFQDPYSSLNPRKTIMHILSRPMEIHGLARSWAEKREKVLELLRRVGLGIEHIDRYPHEFSGGQRQRIAIARALSVDPELVIGDEPVSALDVSIQAQILNLFRELQKEFGLTYLFIAHDLSVIRHISDRVAVMYVGKIVETGPAAALFDTPLHPYTKALLAAVPEADPAKPPPRLTLQGEVSTPIDPPPGCRLCGRCPRESAVCAEISPPLVDVGDGRQVACHNL
;
A
#
# COMPACT_ATOMS: atom_id res chain seq x y z
N MET A 1 0.55 -19.73 -16.07
CA MET A 1 1.62 -18.70 -15.96
C MET A 1 2.43 -19.05 -14.72
N THR A 2 3.71 -19.29 -14.88
CA THR A 2 4.58 -19.88 -13.85
C THR A 2 4.85 -18.88 -12.71
N ALA A 3 4.79 -19.36 -11.48
CA ALA A 3 5.10 -18.62 -10.24
C ALA A 3 6.55 -18.06 -10.15
N GLY A 4 7.35 -18.24 -11.20
CA GLY A 4 8.79 -17.95 -11.23
C GLY A 4 9.18 -16.47 -11.39
N ASP A 5 8.24 -15.56 -11.63
CA ASP A 5 8.57 -14.16 -11.97
C ASP A 5 8.08 -13.15 -10.90
N ALA A 6 7.54 -13.61 -9.79
CA ALA A 6 7.08 -12.75 -8.71
C ALA A 6 8.25 -12.31 -7.83
N LEU A 7 8.44 -10.98 -7.68
CA LEU A 7 9.36 -10.41 -6.70
C LEU A 7 8.85 -10.59 -5.28
N LEU A 8 7.54 -10.32 -5.09
CA LEU A 8 6.83 -10.49 -3.82
C LEU A 8 5.62 -11.39 -4.03
N GLN A 9 5.42 -12.36 -3.14
CA GLN A 9 4.22 -13.19 -3.08
C GLN A 9 3.66 -13.20 -1.67
N VAL A 10 2.36 -13.02 -1.54
CA VAL A 10 1.60 -13.01 -0.28
C VAL A 10 0.50 -14.05 -0.38
N LYS A 11 0.40 -14.95 0.62
CA LYS A 11 -0.60 -16.01 0.68
C LYS A 11 -1.25 -16.07 2.06
N GLY A 12 -2.57 -16.00 2.08
CA GLY A 12 -3.38 -16.11 3.30
C GLY A 12 -3.00 -15.11 4.39
N LEU A 13 -2.42 -13.96 4.02
CA LEU A 13 -1.87 -13.01 4.98
C LEU A 13 -2.97 -12.49 5.89
N THR A 14 -2.78 -12.66 7.19
CA THR A 14 -3.79 -12.36 8.22
C THR A 14 -3.17 -11.53 9.34
N LYS A 15 -3.89 -10.50 9.76
CA LYS A 15 -3.59 -9.76 10.99
C LYS A 15 -4.85 -9.45 11.75
N HIS A 16 -4.98 -10.10 12.89
CA HIS A 16 -6.04 -9.88 13.85
C HIS A 16 -5.46 -9.21 15.10
N PHE A 17 -6.10 -8.15 15.56
CA PHE A 17 -5.74 -7.49 16.82
C PHE A 17 -6.82 -7.78 17.85
N THR A 18 -6.42 -8.31 19.01
CA THR A 18 -7.33 -8.50 20.14
C THR A 18 -7.49 -7.17 20.87
N LEU A 19 -8.71 -6.65 20.84
CA LEU A 19 -9.08 -5.48 21.62
C LEU A 19 -9.42 -5.92 23.03
N HIS A 20 -8.54 -5.61 23.98
CA HIS A 20 -8.81 -5.85 25.39
C HIS A 20 -9.66 -4.70 25.92
N GLY A 21 -10.85 -5.01 26.44
CA GLY A 21 -11.62 -4.06 27.23
C GLY A 21 -10.89 -3.65 28.50
N ASP A 22 -11.36 -2.58 29.14
CA ASP A 22 -10.85 -2.13 30.44
C ASP A 22 -10.95 -3.21 31.51
N ILE A 23 -10.20 -3.03 32.62
CA ILE A 23 -10.18 -3.98 33.76
C ILE A 23 -11.62 -4.29 34.25
N TYR A 24 -12.53 -3.33 34.15
CA TYR A 24 -13.93 -3.51 34.51
C TYR A 24 -14.70 -4.42 33.53
N SER A 25 -14.43 -4.36 32.23
CA SER A 25 -15.09 -5.24 31.25
C SER A 25 -14.62 -6.70 31.39
N LYS A 26 -13.34 -6.92 31.77
CA LYS A 26 -12.84 -8.27 32.12
C LYS A 26 -13.51 -8.85 33.36
N LEU A 27 -13.77 -8.04 34.39
CA LEU A 27 -14.49 -8.42 35.59
C LEU A 27 -15.99 -8.70 35.32
N ALA A 28 -16.56 -8.00 34.32
CA ALA A 28 -17.94 -8.20 33.87
C ALA A 28 -18.11 -9.41 32.93
N GLY A 29 -17.03 -10.14 32.59
CA GLY A 29 -17.09 -11.33 31.71
C GLY A 29 -17.35 -11.00 30.24
N GLU A 30 -17.11 -9.76 29.80
CA GLU A 30 -17.25 -9.38 28.41
C GLU A 30 -16.17 -10.08 27.55
N LYS A 31 -16.61 -10.64 26.41
CA LYS A 31 -15.70 -11.29 25.45
C LYS A 31 -14.80 -10.25 24.84
N SER A 32 -13.49 -10.57 24.73
CA SER A 32 -12.54 -9.75 23.98
C SER A 32 -12.97 -9.67 22.53
N GLN A 33 -13.04 -8.46 21.98
CA GLN A 33 -13.33 -8.23 20.57
C GLN A 33 -12.11 -8.43 19.69
N VAL A 34 -12.29 -8.85 18.45
CA VAL A 34 -11.21 -9.10 17.51
C VAL A 34 -11.36 -8.17 16.30
N LEU A 35 -10.40 -7.25 16.13
CA LEU A 35 -10.27 -6.43 14.94
C LEU A 35 -9.54 -7.24 13.85
N LYS A 36 -10.24 -7.63 12.79
CA LYS A 36 -9.70 -8.33 11.63
C LYS A 36 -9.21 -7.33 10.58
N ALA A 37 -8.06 -6.71 10.84
CA ALA A 37 -7.51 -5.66 9.99
C ALA A 37 -7.08 -6.16 8.60
N VAL A 38 -6.55 -7.38 8.52
CA VAL A 38 -6.25 -8.13 7.30
C VAL A 38 -6.69 -9.57 7.56
N ASP A 39 -7.46 -10.16 6.66
CA ASP A 39 -8.16 -11.41 6.90
C ASP A 39 -8.04 -12.39 5.72
N GLY A 40 -6.84 -12.96 5.55
CA GLY A 40 -6.54 -13.98 4.55
C GLY A 40 -6.48 -13.41 3.13
N ILE A 41 -5.58 -12.47 2.88
CA ILE A 41 -5.41 -11.90 1.54
C ILE A 41 -4.30 -12.59 0.76
N ASP A 42 -4.52 -12.71 -0.56
CA ASP A 42 -3.57 -13.28 -1.51
C ASP A 42 -3.29 -12.28 -2.63
N PHE A 43 -2.02 -12.03 -2.91
CA PHE A 43 -1.58 -11.25 -4.07
C PHE A 43 -0.10 -11.50 -4.39
N HIS A 44 0.32 -11.09 -5.56
CA HIS A 44 1.73 -11.10 -5.95
C HIS A 44 2.08 -9.83 -6.73
N ILE A 45 3.37 -9.49 -6.74
CA ILE A 45 3.91 -8.36 -7.50
C ILE A 45 5.08 -8.89 -8.33
N ARG A 46 5.05 -8.65 -9.65
CA ARG A 46 6.13 -9.03 -10.57
C ARG A 46 7.25 -7.99 -10.52
N ARG A 47 8.44 -8.38 -10.96
CA ARG A 47 9.54 -7.42 -11.11
C ARG A 47 9.18 -6.31 -12.09
N GLY A 48 9.46 -5.06 -11.73
CA GLY A 48 9.16 -3.88 -12.56
C GLY A 48 7.67 -3.51 -12.63
N GLU A 49 6.77 -4.25 -11.95
CA GLU A 49 5.33 -4.00 -11.92
C GLU A 49 4.97 -2.99 -10.83
N THR A 50 3.95 -2.18 -11.07
CA THR A 50 3.23 -1.42 -10.05
C THR A 50 1.90 -2.09 -9.74
N LEU A 51 1.78 -2.69 -8.53
CA LEU A 51 0.50 -3.13 -7.99
C LEU A 51 -0.13 -2.01 -7.16
N GLY A 52 -1.28 -1.50 -7.58
CA GLY A 52 -2.11 -0.58 -6.81
C GLY A 52 -2.96 -1.33 -5.78
N LEU A 53 -2.95 -0.91 -4.52
CA LEU A 53 -3.87 -1.39 -3.48
C LEU A 53 -4.80 -0.26 -3.07
N VAL A 54 -6.09 -0.41 -3.33
CA VAL A 54 -7.10 0.65 -3.16
C VAL A 54 -8.28 0.17 -2.31
N GLY A 55 -8.94 1.10 -1.64
CA GLY A 55 -10.13 0.86 -0.81
C GLY A 55 -10.38 1.99 0.16
N GLU A 56 -11.53 1.99 0.84
CA GLU A 56 -11.89 3.00 1.84
C GLU A 56 -10.87 3.09 2.99
N SER A 57 -10.86 4.23 3.68
CA SER A 57 -10.01 4.41 4.87
C SER A 57 -10.34 3.34 5.92
N GLY A 58 -9.32 2.79 6.58
CA GLY A 58 -9.50 1.74 7.60
C GLY A 58 -9.72 0.32 7.05
N CYS A 59 -9.77 0.08 5.73
CA CYS A 59 -9.97 -1.28 5.19
C CYS A 59 -8.77 -2.24 5.33
N GLY A 60 -7.60 -1.76 5.83
CA GLY A 60 -6.43 -2.61 6.10
C GLY A 60 -5.20 -2.37 5.22
N LYS A 61 -5.21 -1.41 4.29
CA LYS A 61 -4.11 -1.13 3.34
C LYS A 61 -2.76 -0.85 4.02
N SER A 62 -2.70 0.12 4.92
CA SER A 62 -1.46 0.46 5.64
C SER A 62 -1.01 -0.68 6.58
N THR A 63 -1.94 -1.47 7.10
CA THR A 63 -1.60 -2.69 7.85
C THR A 63 -0.93 -3.70 6.93
N THR A 64 -1.42 -3.88 5.70
CA THR A 64 -0.81 -4.74 4.68
C THR A 64 0.62 -4.29 4.36
N ALA A 65 0.86 -2.98 4.14
CA ALA A 65 2.21 -2.45 3.94
C ALA A 65 3.17 -2.81 5.08
N ARG A 66 2.72 -2.64 6.33
CA ARG A 66 3.52 -2.94 7.52
C ARG A 66 3.78 -4.44 7.70
N LEU A 67 2.85 -5.30 7.30
CA LEU A 67 3.01 -6.76 7.32
C LEU A 67 4.05 -7.21 6.28
N VAL A 68 3.93 -6.72 5.05
CA VAL A 68 4.83 -7.06 3.94
C VAL A 68 6.28 -6.60 4.21
N THR A 69 6.46 -5.50 4.94
CA THR A 69 7.79 -5.03 5.39
C THR A 69 8.24 -5.66 6.70
N ARG A 70 7.42 -6.52 7.30
CA ARG A 70 7.63 -7.09 8.63
C ARG A 70 7.95 -6.02 9.69
N LEU A 71 7.27 -4.87 9.61
CA LEU A 71 7.23 -3.88 10.69
C LEU A 71 6.29 -4.32 11.82
N ILE A 72 5.29 -5.13 11.49
CA ILE A 72 4.43 -5.86 12.42
C ILE A 72 4.39 -7.32 12.01
N GLU A 73 4.31 -8.22 13.00
CA GLU A 73 4.21 -9.65 12.73
C GLU A 73 2.78 -10.03 12.34
N PRO A 74 2.56 -10.86 11.31
CA PRO A 74 1.25 -11.37 10.96
C PRO A 74 0.73 -12.34 12.03
N THR A 75 -0.58 -12.57 12.03
CA THR A 75 -1.22 -13.62 12.85
C THR A 75 -1.11 -14.98 12.15
N ALA A 76 -1.19 -14.97 10.81
CA ALA A 76 -1.05 -16.16 9.94
C ALA A 76 -0.72 -15.73 8.52
N GLY A 77 -0.38 -16.71 7.67
CA GLY A 77 -0.08 -16.52 6.25
C GLY A 77 1.41 -16.48 5.97
N GLU A 78 1.74 -16.29 4.70
CA GLU A 78 3.10 -16.32 4.17
C GLU A 78 3.40 -15.05 3.38
N VAL A 79 4.64 -14.56 3.50
CA VAL A 79 5.19 -13.48 2.69
C VAL A 79 6.52 -13.92 2.12
N THR A 80 6.58 -14.11 0.81
CA THR A 80 7.79 -14.56 0.11
C THR A 80 8.39 -13.42 -0.70
N LEU A 81 9.64 -13.10 -0.44
CA LEU A 81 10.44 -12.13 -1.20
C LEU A 81 11.50 -12.89 -1.99
N LYS A 82 11.53 -12.74 -3.32
CA LYS A 82 12.47 -13.45 -4.22
C LYS A 82 12.51 -14.98 -4.01
N GLY A 83 11.37 -15.58 -3.66
CA GLY A 83 11.27 -17.01 -3.38
C GLY A 83 11.68 -17.44 -1.97
N GLU A 84 12.15 -16.52 -1.11
CA GLU A 84 12.50 -16.80 0.28
C GLU A 84 11.38 -16.34 1.23
N ASP A 85 11.05 -17.13 2.24
CA ASP A 85 10.06 -16.77 3.27
C ASP A 85 10.60 -15.65 4.18
N LEU A 86 10.08 -14.45 3.99
CA LEU A 86 10.44 -13.25 4.74
C LEU A 86 10.15 -13.39 6.25
N LEU A 87 9.13 -14.16 6.61
CA LEU A 87 8.74 -14.34 8.01
C LEU A 87 9.72 -15.25 8.76
N ALA A 88 10.42 -16.16 8.05
CA ALA A 88 11.45 -17.02 8.60
C ALA A 88 12.84 -16.36 8.69
N PHE A 89 13.02 -15.13 8.16
CA PHE A 89 14.33 -14.48 8.16
C PHE A 89 14.88 -14.25 9.58
N SER A 90 16.16 -14.60 9.75
CA SER A 90 16.95 -14.19 10.92
C SER A 90 17.08 -12.67 10.99
N ARG A 91 17.52 -12.13 12.13
CA ARG A 91 17.80 -10.69 12.28
C ARG A 91 18.76 -10.16 11.24
N THR A 92 19.80 -10.92 10.90
CA THR A 92 20.82 -10.54 9.90
C THR A 92 20.20 -10.53 8.50
N ARG A 93 19.51 -11.61 8.10
CA ARG A 93 18.84 -11.66 6.78
C ARG A 93 17.73 -10.61 6.66
N MET A 94 17.00 -10.32 7.76
CA MET A 94 15.99 -9.25 7.77
C MET A 94 16.62 -7.86 7.59
N LYS A 95 17.84 -7.62 8.10
CA LYS A 95 18.58 -6.38 7.83
C LYS A 95 18.89 -6.24 6.33
N GLU A 96 19.29 -7.32 5.66
CA GLU A 96 19.51 -7.31 4.20
C GLU A 96 18.18 -7.11 3.44
N ALA A 97 17.14 -7.82 3.82
CA ALA A 97 15.81 -7.65 3.20
C ALA A 97 15.27 -6.22 3.30
N ARG A 98 15.56 -5.52 4.40
CA ARG A 98 15.20 -4.10 4.57
C ARG A 98 15.96 -3.16 3.63
N LYS A 99 17.08 -3.58 3.04
CA LYS A 99 17.70 -2.87 1.93
C LYS A 99 16.91 -3.08 0.63
N GLU A 100 16.44 -4.31 0.41
CA GLU A 100 15.73 -4.71 -0.80
C GLU A 100 14.29 -4.14 -0.87
N VAL A 101 13.65 -3.95 0.30
CA VAL A 101 12.27 -3.44 0.43
C VAL A 101 12.26 -2.18 1.26
N GLN A 102 11.80 -1.08 0.67
CA GLN A 102 11.68 0.22 1.34
C GLN A 102 10.24 0.70 1.41
N LEU A 103 9.93 1.49 2.45
CA LEU A 103 8.61 2.06 2.69
C LEU A 103 8.67 3.60 2.66
N VAL A 104 7.86 4.20 1.81
CA VAL A 104 7.58 5.64 1.80
C VAL A 104 6.25 5.85 2.53
N PHE A 105 6.29 6.55 3.65
CA PHE A 105 5.13 6.77 4.52
C PHE A 105 4.20 7.87 4.02
N GLN A 106 2.96 7.83 4.46
CA GLN A 106 1.88 8.77 4.14
C GLN A 106 2.23 10.21 4.55
N ASP A 107 2.78 10.40 5.76
CA ASP A 107 3.13 11.72 6.27
C ASP A 107 4.65 11.94 6.22
N PRO A 108 5.12 12.80 5.30
CA PRO A 108 6.54 13.11 5.22
C PRO A 108 7.05 13.93 6.42
N TYR A 109 6.16 14.62 7.15
CA TYR A 109 6.55 15.39 8.35
C TYR A 109 6.99 14.48 9.48
N SER A 110 6.21 13.46 9.79
CA SER A 110 6.53 12.51 10.87
C SER A 110 7.64 11.53 10.47
N SER A 111 7.84 11.31 9.17
CA SER A 111 8.83 10.35 8.68
C SER A 111 10.26 10.86 8.64
N LEU A 112 10.48 12.19 8.65
CA LEU A 112 11.79 12.83 8.62
C LEU A 112 12.11 13.43 9.99
N ASN A 113 13.27 13.08 10.56
CA ASN A 113 13.68 13.66 11.84
C ASN A 113 13.97 15.17 11.69
N PRO A 114 13.18 16.07 12.31
CA PRO A 114 13.31 17.53 12.11
C PRO A 114 14.60 18.12 12.66
N ARG A 115 15.34 17.38 13.52
CA ARG A 115 16.60 17.81 14.13
C ARG A 115 17.82 17.40 13.33
N LYS A 116 17.65 16.76 12.17
CA LYS A 116 18.74 16.28 11.32
C LYS A 116 18.70 16.98 9.96
N THR A 117 19.87 17.28 9.42
CA THR A 117 20.00 17.83 8.06
C THR A 117 19.66 16.78 7.01
N ILE A 118 19.38 17.22 5.79
CA ILE A 118 19.10 16.34 4.65
C ILE A 118 20.30 15.41 4.40
N MET A 119 21.53 15.92 4.48
CA MET A 119 22.75 15.09 4.42
C MET A 119 22.67 13.91 5.38
N HIS A 120 22.34 14.14 6.63
CA HIS A 120 22.27 13.09 7.65
C HIS A 120 21.12 12.11 7.41
N ILE A 121 19.95 12.63 6.99
CA ILE A 121 18.75 11.81 6.73
C ILE A 121 18.99 10.85 5.57
N LEU A 122 19.59 11.32 4.48
CA LEU A 122 19.82 10.51 3.28
C LEU A 122 21.03 9.58 3.41
N SER A 123 22.09 9.97 4.15
CA SER A 123 23.26 9.12 4.35
C SER A 123 23.04 8.03 5.40
N ARG A 124 22.11 8.20 6.32
CA ARG A 124 21.89 7.25 7.43
C ARG A 124 21.58 5.82 7.00
N PRO A 125 20.67 5.56 6.01
CA PRO A 125 20.47 4.20 5.51
C PRO A 125 21.75 3.61 4.89
N MET A 126 22.54 4.40 4.16
CA MET A 126 23.81 3.95 3.58
C MET A 126 24.79 3.52 4.66
N GLU A 127 24.86 4.26 5.79
CA GLU A 127 25.69 3.91 6.94
C GLU A 127 25.27 2.57 7.58
N ILE A 128 23.97 2.39 7.80
CA ILE A 128 23.43 1.17 8.42
C ILE A 128 23.77 -0.06 7.59
N HIS A 129 23.77 0.08 6.26
CA HIS A 129 24.04 -1.01 5.32
C HIS A 129 25.47 -1.06 4.79
N GLY A 130 26.35 -0.16 5.24
CA GLY A 130 27.76 -0.13 4.85
C GLY A 130 27.99 0.20 3.36
N LEU A 131 27.10 0.98 2.75
CA LEU A 131 27.11 1.31 1.32
C LEU A 131 28.02 2.50 0.96
N ALA A 132 28.57 3.19 1.94
CA ALA A 132 29.54 4.27 1.74
C ALA A 132 30.55 4.29 2.89
N ARG A 133 31.83 4.34 2.54
CA ARG A 133 32.96 4.17 3.49
C ARG A 133 33.50 5.49 4.01
N SER A 134 33.44 6.55 3.21
CA SER A 134 33.95 7.88 3.56
C SER A 134 32.85 8.94 3.58
N TRP A 135 33.12 10.06 4.25
CA TRP A 135 32.22 11.21 4.24
C TRP A 135 32.08 11.78 2.81
N ALA A 136 33.15 11.84 2.06
CA ALA A 136 33.14 12.33 0.67
C ALA A 136 32.24 11.47 -0.23
N GLU A 137 32.35 10.14 -0.14
CA GLU A 137 31.51 9.20 -0.89
C GLU A 137 30.02 9.34 -0.50
N LYS A 138 29.72 9.46 0.80
CA LYS A 138 28.35 9.70 1.26
C LYS A 138 27.79 10.99 0.70
N ARG A 139 28.56 12.07 0.73
CA ARG A 139 28.16 13.38 0.22
C ARG A 139 27.87 13.34 -1.28
N GLU A 140 28.69 12.68 -2.06
CA GLU A 140 28.51 12.52 -3.50
C GLU A 140 27.22 11.76 -3.80
N LYS A 141 26.99 10.62 -3.16
CA LYS A 141 25.73 9.84 -3.30
C LYS A 141 24.50 10.63 -2.90
N VAL A 142 24.56 11.41 -1.82
CA VAL A 142 23.46 12.25 -1.39
C VAL A 142 23.18 13.37 -2.40
N LEU A 143 24.21 14.00 -2.97
CA LEU A 143 24.03 15.01 -4.02
C LEU A 143 23.38 14.41 -5.28
N GLU A 144 23.77 13.19 -5.64
CA GLU A 144 23.15 12.47 -6.76
C GLU A 144 21.67 12.17 -6.48
N LEU A 145 21.34 11.66 -5.29
CA LEU A 145 19.94 11.42 -4.88
C LEU A 145 19.09 12.69 -4.94
N LEU A 146 19.62 13.83 -4.47
CA LEU A 146 18.90 15.10 -4.55
C LEU A 146 18.60 15.49 -6.01
N ARG A 147 19.55 15.35 -6.92
CA ARG A 147 19.35 15.61 -8.36
C ARG A 147 18.26 14.69 -8.94
N ARG A 148 18.30 13.39 -8.62
CA ARG A 148 17.35 12.38 -9.10
C ARG A 148 15.91 12.70 -8.71
N VAL A 149 15.70 13.28 -7.53
CA VAL A 149 14.37 13.68 -7.09
C VAL A 149 14.03 15.15 -7.43
N GLY A 150 14.86 15.81 -8.26
CA GLY A 150 14.63 17.18 -8.71
C GLY A 150 14.80 18.24 -7.61
N LEU A 151 15.72 18.02 -6.68
CA LEU A 151 16.10 18.98 -5.65
C LEU A 151 17.51 19.54 -5.88
N GLY A 152 17.70 20.83 -5.58
CA GLY A 152 18.98 21.48 -5.69
C GLY A 152 20.01 20.97 -4.67
N ILE A 153 21.28 21.00 -5.07
CA ILE A 153 22.40 20.54 -4.24
C ILE A 153 22.64 21.44 -3.00
N GLU A 154 22.20 22.69 -3.06
CA GLU A 154 22.22 23.67 -1.97
C GLU A 154 21.33 23.28 -0.78
N HIS A 155 20.46 22.30 -0.98
CA HIS A 155 19.54 21.82 0.05
C HIS A 155 20.17 20.81 1.02
N ILE A 156 21.39 20.34 0.76
CA ILE A 156 22.03 19.24 1.50
C ILE A 156 22.18 19.50 3.00
N ASP A 157 22.48 20.74 3.38
CA ASP A 157 22.72 21.13 4.78
C ASP A 157 21.47 21.70 5.48
N ARG A 158 20.34 21.82 4.77
CA ARG A 158 19.07 22.30 5.32
C ARG A 158 18.35 21.24 6.17
N TYR A 159 17.38 21.72 6.95
CA TYR A 159 16.53 20.89 7.80
C TYR A 159 15.15 20.67 7.17
N PRO A 160 14.45 19.55 7.49
CA PRO A 160 13.13 19.24 6.91
C PRO A 160 12.09 20.36 7.04
N HIS A 161 12.09 21.13 8.11
CA HIS A 161 11.12 22.21 8.33
C HIS A 161 11.27 23.39 7.36
N GLU A 162 12.40 23.50 6.64
CA GLU A 162 12.67 24.55 5.65
C GLU A 162 12.10 24.21 4.25
N PHE A 163 11.43 23.06 4.10
CA PHE A 163 10.92 22.56 2.83
C PHE A 163 9.39 22.53 2.77
N SER A 164 8.84 22.70 1.55
CA SER A 164 7.42 22.48 1.30
C SER A 164 7.04 20.99 1.44
N GLY A 165 5.74 20.68 1.54
CA GLY A 165 5.25 19.31 1.62
C GLY A 165 5.74 18.42 0.47
N GLY A 166 5.65 18.92 -0.77
CA GLY A 166 6.13 18.19 -1.95
C GLY A 166 7.64 17.98 -1.97
N GLN A 167 8.42 18.95 -1.51
CA GLN A 167 9.88 18.81 -1.38
C GLN A 167 10.24 17.78 -0.30
N ARG A 168 9.55 17.77 0.84
CA ARG A 168 9.73 16.73 1.87
C ARG A 168 9.40 15.34 1.36
N GLN A 169 8.35 15.22 0.54
CA GLN A 169 8.02 13.94 -0.10
C GLN A 169 9.13 13.47 -1.05
N ARG A 170 9.72 14.38 -1.84
CA ARG A 170 10.88 14.06 -2.67
C ARG A 170 12.07 13.60 -1.84
N ILE A 171 12.31 14.20 -0.66
CA ILE A 171 13.36 13.78 0.29
C ILE A 171 13.04 12.38 0.85
N ALA A 172 11.79 12.09 1.20
CA ALA A 172 11.37 10.77 1.67
C ALA A 172 11.58 9.68 0.60
N ILE A 173 11.27 10.00 -0.67
CA ILE A 173 11.56 9.13 -1.82
C ILE A 173 13.07 8.94 -1.98
N ALA A 174 13.87 10.01 -1.95
CA ALA A 174 15.33 9.94 -2.05
C ALA A 174 15.93 9.07 -0.92
N ARG A 175 15.38 9.15 0.29
CA ARG A 175 15.79 8.31 1.41
C ARG A 175 15.52 6.82 1.13
N ALA A 176 14.36 6.48 0.59
CA ALA A 176 14.05 5.11 0.22
C ALA A 176 15.01 4.58 -0.86
N LEU A 177 15.35 5.43 -1.84
CA LEU A 177 16.28 5.07 -2.92
C LEU A 177 17.74 4.98 -2.48
N SER A 178 18.11 5.51 -1.31
CA SER A 178 19.50 5.60 -0.85
C SER A 178 20.20 4.24 -0.64
N VAL A 179 19.46 3.16 -0.65
CA VAL A 179 19.93 1.78 -0.47
C VAL A 179 19.75 0.90 -1.71
N ASP A 180 19.37 1.49 -2.85
CA ASP A 180 19.10 0.81 -4.12
C ASP A 180 18.10 -0.36 -3.96
N PRO A 181 16.85 -0.08 -3.57
CA PRO A 181 15.84 -1.11 -3.32
C PRO A 181 15.32 -1.72 -4.63
N GLU A 182 14.80 -2.96 -4.56
CA GLU A 182 14.07 -3.59 -5.66
C GLU A 182 12.55 -3.36 -5.55
N LEU A 183 12.03 -3.27 -4.32
CA LEU A 183 10.63 -3.01 -4.02
C LEU A 183 10.48 -1.74 -3.19
N VAL A 184 9.67 -0.82 -3.66
CA VAL A 184 9.26 0.35 -2.87
C VAL A 184 7.75 0.29 -2.62
N ILE A 185 7.38 0.39 -1.36
CA ILE A 185 5.99 0.44 -0.94
C ILE A 185 5.65 1.90 -0.65
N GLY A 186 4.70 2.46 -1.39
CA GLY A 186 4.15 3.80 -1.12
C GLY A 186 2.86 3.67 -0.32
N ASP A 187 2.88 3.98 0.97
CA ASP A 187 1.68 4.02 1.80
C ASP A 187 1.07 5.43 1.76
N GLU A 188 0.12 5.64 0.84
CA GLU A 188 -0.53 6.91 0.54
C GLU A 188 0.44 8.08 0.31
N PRO A 189 1.48 7.93 -0.52
CA PRO A 189 2.62 8.85 -0.57
C PRO A 189 2.29 10.23 -1.16
N VAL A 190 1.06 10.46 -1.61
CA VAL A 190 0.62 11.74 -2.20
C VAL A 190 -0.62 12.32 -1.55
N SER A 191 -1.24 11.62 -0.58
CA SER A 191 -2.54 12.00 0.00
C SER A 191 -2.57 13.36 0.72
N ALA A 192 -1.43 13.79 1.27
CA ALA A 192 -1.29 15.05 2.00
C ALA A 192 -0.81 16.22 1.13
N LEU A 193 -0.81 16.07 -0.20
CA LEU A 193 -0.27 17.06 -1.14
C LEU A 193 -1.37 17.65 -2.02
N ASP A 194 -1.16 18.88 -2.49
CA ASP A 194 -2.02 19.52 -3.48
C ASP A 194 -2.01 18.76 -4.82
N VAL A 195 -3.10 18.80 -5.58
CA VAL A 195 -3.30 18.02 -6.82
C VAL A 195 -2.17 18.21 -7.84
N SER A 196 -1.68 19.46 -8.00
CA SER A 196 -0.57 19.75 -8.91
C SER A 196 0.74 19.11 -8.48
N ILE A 197 1.01 19.08 -7.19
CA ILE A 197 2.20 18.46 -6.60
C ILE A 197 2.06 16.94 -6.61
N GLN A 198 0.85 16.40 -6.39
CA GLN A 198 0.58 14.95 -6.55
C GLN A 198 1.00 14.46 -7.94
N ALA A 199 0.57 15.16 -9.00
CA ALA A 199 0.92 14.80 -10.38
C ALA A 199 2.45 14.78 -10.60
N GLN A 200 3.17 15.76 -10.06
CA GLN A 200 4.63 15.80 -10.15
C GLN A 200 5.30 14.62 -9.41
N ILE A 201 4.81 14.26 -8.24
CA ILE A 201 5.35 13.12 -7.46
C ILE A 201 5.03 11.79 -8.16
N LEU A 202 3.83 11.63 -8.75
CA LEU A 202 3.49 10.43 -9.51
C LEU A 202 4.36 10.26 -10.77
N ASN A 203 4.63 11.36 -11.48
CA ASN A 203 5.56 11.35 -12.60
C ASN A 203 6.97 10.97 -12.15
N LEU A 204 7.44 11.52 -11.02
CA LEU A 204 8.73 11.15 -10.43
C LEU A 204 8.80 9.64 -10.13
N PHE A 205 7.76 9.03 -9.53
CA PHE A 205 7.74 7.58 -9.30
C PHE A 205 7.85 6.79 -10.61
N ARG A 206 7.17 7.22 -11.68
CA ARG A 206 7.25 6.58 -13.00
C ARG A 206 8.63 6.72 -13.65
N GLU A 207 9.25 7.89 -13.55
CA GLU A 207 10.61 8.13 -14.06
C GLU A 207 11.61 7.23 -13.34
N LEU A 208 11.56 7.19 -12.01
CA LEU A 208 12.40 6.34 -11.18
C LEU A 208 12.18 4.85 -11.47
N GLN A 209 10.94 4.43 -11.71
CA GLN A 209 10.63 3.05 -12.10
C GLN A 209 11.31 2.66 -13.41
N LYS A 210 11.23 3.53 -14.42
CA LYS A 210 11.85 3.28 -15.73
C LYS A 210 13.38 3.30 -15.65
N GLU A 211 13.95 4.22 -14.87
CA GLU A 211 15.39 4.38 -14.74
C GLU A 211 16.05 3.23 -13.97
N PHE A 212 15.42 2.78 -12.88
CA PHE A 212 16.00 1.80 -11.94
C PHE A 212 15.34 0.42 -11.99
N GLY A 213 14.32 0.21 -12.82
CA GLY A 213 13.57 -1.05 -12.85
C GLY A 213 12.83 -1.36 -11.55
N LEU A 214 12.39 -0.33 -10.81
CA LEU A 214 11.76 -0.48 -9.52
C LEU A 214 10.42 -1.19 -9.61
N THR A 215 10.12 -1.98 -8.60
CA THR A 215 8.81 -2.60 -8.38
C THR A 215 8.06 -1.81 -7.32
N TYR A 216 6.76 -1.60 -7.50
CA TYR A 216 5.97 -0.85 -6.55
C TYR A 216 4.77 -1.62 -5.99
N LEU A 217 4.55 -1.49 -4.68
CA LEU A 217 3.22 -1.63 -4.07
C LEU A 217 2.73 -0.21 -3.75
N PHE A 218 1.77 0.29 -4.51
CA PHE A 218 1.29 1.66 -4.38
C PHE A 218 -0.09 1.66 -3.71
N ILE A 219 -0.16 2.17 -2.50
CA ILE A 219 -1.38 2.26 -1.70
C ILE A 219 -1.95 3.66 -1.82
N ALA A 220 -3.22 3.76 -2.19
CA ALA A 220 -3.96 5.02 -2.17
C ALA A 220 -5.44 4.78 -1.87
N HIS A 221 -6.12 5.82 -1.43
CA HIS A 221 -7.58 5.84 -1.34
C HIS A 221 -8.19 6.52 -2.58
N ASP A 222 -7.43 7.30 -3.32
CA ASP A 222 -7.84 7.95 -4.57
C ASP A 222 -7.60 7.02 -5.77
N LEU A 223 -8.69 6.66 -6.44
CA LEU A 223 -8.69 5.81 -7.62
C LEU A 223 -8.03 6.49 -8.85
N SER A 224 -8.06 7.81 -8.93
CA SER A 224 -7.42 8.56 -10.02
C SER A 224 -5.90 8.41 -9.97
N VAL A 225 -5.34 8.45 -8.77
CA VAL A 225 -3.92 8.18 -8.50
C VAL A 225 -3.54 6.77 -8.93
N ILE A 226 -4.32 5.77 -8.51
CA ILE A 226 -4.08 4.35 -8.84
C ILE A 226 -4.19 4.10 -10.34
N ARG A 227 -5.19 4.69 -11.02
CA ARG A 227 -5.35 4.59 -12.48
C ARG A 227 -4.13 5.12 -13.23
N HIS A 228 -3.50 6.17 -12.69
CA HIS A 228 -2.36 6.80 -13.35
C HIS A 228 -1.07 5.98 -13.23
N ILE A 229 -0.81 5.29 -12.09
CA ILE A 229 0.49 4.70 -11.81
C ILE A 229 0.52 3.17 -11.91
N SER A 230 -0.62 2.48 -11.81
CA SER A 230 -0.66 1.04 -11.61
C SER A 230 -0.82 0.25 -12.91
N ASP A 231 -0.10 -0.88 -13.02
CA ASP A 231 -0.29 -1.88 -14.06
C ASP A 231 -1.45 -2.83 -13.70
N ARG A 232 -1.50 -3.24 -12.44
CA ARG A 232 -2.58 -4.04 -11.85
C ARG A 232 -3.08 -3.39 -10.59
N VAL A 233 -4.34 -3.69 -10.23
CA VAL A 233 -5.00 -3.14 -9.05
C VAL A 233 -5.61 -4.28 -8.24
N ALA A 234 -5.49 -4.20 -6.92
CA ALA A 234 -6.21 -4.99 -5.94
C ALA A 234 -7.12 -4.06 -5.12
N VAL A 235 -8.42 -4.35 -5.11
CA VAL A 235 -9.42 -3.60 -4.36
C VAL A 235 -9.65 -4.28 -3.02
N MET A 236 -9.44 -3.54 -1.94
CA MET A 236 -9.54 -4.04 -0.57
C MET A 236 -10.76 -3.48 0.14
N TYR A 237 -11.57 -4.34 0.76
CA TYR A 237 -12.72 -3.98 1.56
C TYR A 237 -12.74 -4.76 2.87
N VAL A 238 -12.77 -4.06 4.00
CA VAL A 238 -12.84 -4.63 5.37
C VAL A 238 -11.95 -5.87 5.55
N GLY A 239 -10.65 -5.68 5.31
CA GLY A 239 -9.62 -6.71 5.52
C GLY A 239 -9.48 -7.74 4.42
N LYS A 240 -10.27 -7.71 3.34
CA LYS A 240 -10.23 -8.69 2.24
C LYS A 240 -10.00 -8.04 0.89
N ILE A 241 -9.31 -8.74 -0.03
CA ILE A 241 -9.28 -8.37 -1.44
C ILE A 241 -10.57 -8.88 -2.07
N VAL A 242 -11.33 -7.97 -2.69
CA VAL A 242 -12.64 -8.29 -3.30
C VAL A 242 -12.59 -8.35 -4.82
N GLU A 243 -11.66 -7.64 -5.44
CA GLU A 243 -11.40 -7.70 -6.88
C GLU A 243 -9.93 -7.40 -7.15
N THR A 244 -9.32 -8.11 -8.12
CA THR A 244 -7.99 -7.79 -8.63
C THR A 244 -7.92 -8.05 -10.14
N GLY A 245 -7.07 -7.29 -10.84
CA GLY A 245 -6.88 -7.44 -12.27
C GLY A 245 -6.03 -6.34 -12.90
N PRO A 246 -5.83 -6.38 -14.23
CA PRO A 246 -5.20 -5.30 -14.97
C PRO A 246 -5.94 -3.97 -14.72
N ALA A 247 -5.19 -2.89 -14.50
CA ALA A 247 -5.77 -1.59 -14.16
C ALA A 247 -6.81 -1.14 -15.19
N ALA A 248 -6.48 -1.17 -16.48
CA ALA A 248 -7.42 -0.78 -17.55
C ALA A 248 -8.76 -1.54 -17.45
N ALA A 249 -8.71 -2.89 -17.35
CA ALA A 249 -9.92 -3.71 -17.29
C ALA A 249 -10.76 -3.42 -16.03
N LEU A 250 -10.12 -3.20 -14.89
CA LEU A 250 -10.82 -2.91 -13.63
C LEU A 250 -11.51 -1.54 -13.66
N PHE A 251 -10.86 -0.52 -14.26
CA PHE A 251 -11.44 0.82 -14.37
C PHE A 251 -12.53 0.91 -15.43
N ASP A 252 -12.41 0.18 -16.55
CA ASP A 252 -13.37 0.25 -17.65
C ASP A 252 -14.59 -0.65 -17.40
N THR A 253 -14.38 -1.84 -16.86
CA THR A 253 -15.43 -2.84 -16.63
C THR A 253 -15.32 -3.50 -15.27
N PRO A 254 -15.54 -2.75 -14.15
CA PRO A 254 -15.50 -3.33 -12.80
C PRO A 254 -16.54 -4.43 -12.63
N LEU A 255 -16.19 -5.50 -11.93
CA LEU A 255 -17.09 -6.65 -11.73
C LEU A 255 -17.74 -6.61 -10.36
N HIS A 256 -16.95 -6.42 -9.30
CA HIS A 256 -17.46 -6.45 -7.94
C HIS A 256 -18.32 -5.21 -7.63
N PRO A 257 -19.49 -5.35 -6.96
CA PRO A 257 -20.37 -4.22 -6.63
C PRO A 257 -19.69 -3.09 -5.85
N TYR A 258 -18.76 -3.42 -4.96
CA TYR A 258 -17.99 -2.42 -4.23
C TYR A 258 -17.04 -1.62 -5.15
N THR A 259 -16.36 -2.29 -6.07
CA THR A 259 -15.49 -1.62 -7.06
C THR A 259 -16.29 -0.65 -7.93
N LYS A 260 -17.48 -1.08 -8.38
CA LYS A 260 -18.41 -0.21 -9.14
C LYS A 260 -18.80 1.04 -8.35
N ALA A 261 -19.13 0.87 -7.06
CA ALA A 261 -19.51 1.98 -6.20
C ALA A 261 -18.33 2.93 -5.93
N LEU A 262 -17.12 2.39 -5.70
CA LEU A 262 -15.91 3.21 -5.54
C LEU A 262 -15.62 4.06 -6.78
N LEU A 263 -15.73 3.47 -7.98
CA LEU A 263 -15.51 4.18 -9.24
C LEU A 263 -16.60 5.22 -9.50
N ALA A 264 -17.85 4.90 -9.16
CA ALA A 264 -18.97 5.84 -9.28
C ALA A 264 -18.86 7.05 -8.32
N ALA A 265 -18.09 6.92 -7.23
CA ALA A 265 -17.86 8.02 -6.30
C ALA A 265 -16.77 8.99 -6.74
N VAL A 266 -15.98 8.65 -7.79
CA VAL A 266 -14.96 9.55 -8.36
C VAL A 266 -15.67 10.65 -9.13
N PRO A 267 -15.48 11.94 -8.78
CA PRO A 267 -16.09 13.04 -9.52
C PRO A 267 -15.58 13.08 -10.97
N GLU A 268 -16.49 13.02 -11.94
CA GLU A 268 -16.15 13.36 -13.32
C GLU A 268 -16.12 14.89 -13.48
N ALA A 269 -15.12 15.40 -14.20
CA ALA A 269 -14.97 16.84 -14.47
C ALA A 269 -16.03 17.39 -15.47
N ASP A 270 -16.94 16.55 -15.92
CA ASP A 270 -18.01 16.94 -16.86
C ASP A 270 -19.31 17.25 -16.11
N PRO A 271 -19.69 18.53 -15.95
CA PRO A 271 -20.91 18.91 -15.24
C PRO A 271 -22.20 18.47 -15.94
N ALA A 272 -22.14 18.06 -17.22
CA ALA A 272 -23.30 17.56 -17.97
C ALA A 272 -23.61 16.08 -17.68
N LYS A 273 -22.68 15.34 -17.06
CA LYS A 273 -22.89 13.94 -16.67
C LYS A 273 -23.26 13.85 -15.20
N PRO A 274 -24.52 13.50 -14.87
CA PRO A 274 -24.89 13.23 -13.48
C PRO A 274 -24.06 12.05 -12.96
N PRO A 275 -23.56 12.12 -11.71
CA PRO A 275 -22.81 11.01 -11.13
C PRO A 275 -23.67 9.74 -11.18
N PRO A 276 -23.10 8.59 -11.55
CA PRO A 276 -23.83 7.34 -11.58
C PRO A 276 -24.37 7.02 -10.18
N ARG A 277 -25.68 6.78 -10.06
CA ARG A 277 -26.38 6.51 -8.80
C ARG A 277 -26.15 5.07 -8.30
N LEU A 278 -24.90 4.64 -8.21
CA LEU A 278 -24.55 3.38 -7.55
C LEU A 278 -24.16 3.68 -6.09
N THR A 279 -25.18 3.85 -5.26
CA THR A 279 -25.00 4.04 -3.82
C THR A 279 -25.05 2.69 -3.11
N LEU A 280 -23.98 2.35 -2.41
CA LEU A 280 -24.01 1.29 -1.41
C LEU A 280 -24.95 1.75 -0.28
N GLN A 281 -25.81 0.85 0.20
CA GLN A 281 -26.74 1.17 1.27
C GLN A 281 -26.06 1.03 2.65
N GLY A 282 -26.54 1.75 3.65
CA GLY A 282 -26.10 1.62 5.04
C GLY A 282 -24.66 2.10 5.33
N GLU A 283 -24.23 1.87 6.55
CA GLU A 283 -22.91 2.25 7.06
C GLU A 283 -21.81 1.25 6.65
N VAL A 284 -20.55 1.70 6.70
CA VAL A 284 -19.40 0.82 6.44
C VAL A 284 -19.35 -0.31 7.46
N SER A 285 -19.24 -1.55 6.98
CA SER A 285 -19.15 -2.72 7.85
C SER A 285 -17.95 -2.59 8.80
N THR A 286 -18.17 -2.89 10.07
CA THR A 286 -17.09 -2.88 11.07
C THR A 286 -16.11 -4.03 10.83
N PRO A 287 -14.80 -3.78 10.91
CA PRO A 287 -13.79 -4.85 10.93
C PRO A 287 -13.69 -5.58 12.28
N ILE A 288 -14.46 -5.13 13.30
CA ILE A 288 -14.49 -5.73 14.64
C ILE A 288 -15.56 -6.83 14.65
N ASP A 289 -15.15 -8.07 14.93
CA ASP A 289 -15.99 -9.27 14.94
C ASP A 289 -16.94 -9.34 13.74
N PRO A 290 -16.44 -9.16 12.50
CA PRO A 290 -17.29 -9.12 11.33
C PRO A 290 -18.01 -10.46 11.12
N PRO A 291 -19.22 -10.45 10.53
CA PRO A 291 -20.00 -11.66 10.28
C PRO A 291 -19.24 -12.64 9.38
N PRO A 292 -19.55 -13.95 9.41
CA PRO A 292 -18.81 -14.99 8.68
C PRO A 292 -18.94 -14.86 7.15
N GLY A 293 -20.02 -14.25 6.67
CA GLY A 293 -20.33 -14.13 5.25
C GLY A 293 -19.51 -13.07 4.49
N CYS A 294 -20.07 -12.63 3.38
CA CYS A 294 -19.52 -11.56 2.54
C CYS A 294 -19.44 -10.25 3.34
N ARG A 295 -18.29 -9.58 3.31
CA ARG A 295 -18.07 -8.31 4.01
C ARG A 295 -18.99 -7.18 3.52
N LEU A 296 -19.50 -7.28 2.29
CA LEU A 296 -20.40 -6.30 1.70
C LEU A 296 -21.90 -6.62 1.98
N CYS A 297 -22.21 -7.74 2.64
CA CYS A 297 -23.57 -8.10 3.03
C CYS A 297 -24.22 -6.96 3.84
N GLY A 298 -25.49 -6.66 3.60
CA GLY A 298 -26.23 -5.51 4.16
C GLY A 298 -26.00 -4.18 3.43
N ARG A 299 -24.97 -4.09 2.55
CA ARG A 299 -24.69 -2.90 1.71
C ARG A 299 -24.82 -3.21 0.21
N CYS A 300 -24.83 -4.48 -0.16
CA CYS A 300 -24.74 -4.92 -1.55
C CYS A 300 -26.10 -4.88 -2.25
N PRO A 301 -26.25 -4.16 -3.39
CA PRO A 301 -27.50 -4.18 -4.16
C PRO A 301 -27.80 -5.52 -4.83
N ARG A 302 -26.83 -6.46 -4.84
CA ARG A 302 -26.95 -7.83 -5.40
C ARG A 302 -26.88 -8.89 -4.31
N GLU A 303 -27.28 -8.57 -3.09
CA GLU A 303 -27.24 -9.51 -1.97
C GLU A 303 -28.16 -10.71 -2.20
N SER A 304 -27.69 -11.89 -1.79
CA SER A 304 -28.46 -13.15 -1.76
C SER A 304 -28.23 -13.85 -0.42
N ALA A 305 -29.05 -14.83 -0.08
CA ALA A 305 -29.01 -15.50 1.22
C ALA A 305 -27.61 -16.08 1.54
N VAL A 306 -26.91 -16.62 0.55
CA VAL A 306 -25.56 -17.19 0.72
C VAL A 306 -24.54 -16.12 1.17
N CYS A 307 -24.77 -14.85 0.82
CA CYS A 307 -23.86 -13.76 1.20
C CYS A 307 -23.80 -13.53 2.71
N ALA A 308 -24.85 -13.85 3.45
CA ALA A 308 -24.85 -13.70 4.91
C ALA A 308 -24.08 -14.84 5.61
N GLU A 309 -24.02 -16.00 5.00
CA GLU A 309 -23.50 -17.22 5.63
C GLU A 309 -22.05 -17.53 5.24
N ILE A 310 -21.69 -17.34 3.94
CA ILE A 310 -20.43 -17.79 3.38
C ILE A 310 -19.65 -16.60 2.81
N SER A 311 -18.38 -16.47 3.22
CA SER A 311 -17.46 -15.51 2.60
C SER A 311 -17.08 -15.99 1.20
N PRO A 312 -17.30 -15.19 0.13
CA PRO A 312 -16.94 -15.61 -1.22
C PRO A 312 -15.42 -15.77 -1.36
N PRO A 313 -14.94 -16.86 -1.99
CA PRO A 313 -13.52 -16.97 -2.34
C PRO A 313 -13.18 -16.01 -3.48
N LEU A 314 -11.91 -15.62 -3.56
CA LEU A 314 -11.38 -14.89 -4.71
C LEU A 314 -11.15 -15.88 -5.86
N VAL A 315 -12.01 -15.84 -6.89
CA VAL A 315 -12.01 -16.78 -8.02
C VAL A 315 -11.52 -16.11 -9.31
N ASP A 316 -10.81 -16.86 -10.14
CA ASP A 316 -10.38 -16.42 -11.47
C ASP A 316 -11.61 -16.36 -12.41
N VAL A 317 -11.78 -15.21 -13.05
CA VAL A 317 -12.89 -14.96 -14.01
C VAL A 317 -12.37 -14.72 -15.43
N GLY A 318 -11.11 -15.06 -15.69
CA GLY A 318 -10.44 -14.84 -16.98
C GLY A 318 -9.74 -13.48 -17.07
N ASP A 319 -8.97 -13.31 -18.14
CA ASP A 319 -8.24 -12.07 -18.47
C ASP A 319 -7.34 -11.53 -17.36
N GLY A 320 -6.81 -12.44 -16.50
CA GLY A 320 -5.97 -12.09 -15.34
C GLY A 320 -6.72 -11.37 -14.21
N ARG A 321 -8.04 -11.52 -14.16
CA ARG A 321 -8.94 -10.92 -13.16
C ARG A 321 -9.42 -11.96 -12.16
N GLN A 322 -9.52 -11.55 -10.91
CA GLN A 322 -10.11 -12.38 -9.85
C GLN A 322 -11.14 -11.54 -9.07
N VAL A 323 -12.24 -12.17 -8.67
CA VAL A 323 -13.35 -11.50 -7.97
C VAL A 323 -13.88 -12.37 -6.85
N ALA A 324 -14.15 -11.77 -5.69
CA ALA A 324 -14.75 -12.44 -4.52
C ALA A 324 -16.24 -12.07 -4.42
N CYS A 325 -17.07 -12.68 -5.25
CA CYS A 325 -18.51 -12.41 -5.28
C CYS A 325 -19.30 -13.69 -5.62
N HIS A 326 -20.40 -13.95 -4.91
CA HIS A 326 -21.31 -15.07 -5.24
C HIS A 326 -22.23 -14.77 -6.42
N ASN A 327 -22.47 -13.48 -6.71
CA ASN A 327 -23.47 -12.98 -7.68
C ASN A 327 -22.78 -12.10 -8.75
N LEU A 328 -21.86 -12.68 -9.52
CA LEU A 328 -21.18 -12.03 -10.64
C LEU A 328 -22.11 -11.75 -11.82
#